data_180cdf3ac856c09417470560ecb2ab6b
#
_entry.id   180cdf3ac856c09417470560ecb2ab6b
#
_cell.length_a   1.000
_cell.length_b   1.000
_cell.length_c   1.000
_cell.angle_alpha   90.00
_cell.angle_beta   90.00
_cell.angle_gamma   90.00
#
_symmetry.space_group_name_H-M   'P 1'
#
loop_
_entity.id
_entity.type
_entity.pdbx_description
1 polymer ?
#
loop_
_entity_poly.entity_id
_entity_poly.type
_entity_poly.pdbx_seq_one_letter_code
_entity_poly.pdbx_strand_id
1 'polypeptide(L)' 'MSREFKFFVYLLERYAARNGETADVTYNRLAAHNLVDYAIGMYELYHVENLENAFSDLDRKLKGFRPVS' A
#
# COMPACT_ATOMS: atom_id res chain seq x y z
N MET A 1 -18.04 1.82 -7.99
CA MET A 1 -16.69 1.84 -7.40
C MET A 1 -15.67 1.91 -8.53
N SER A 2 -14.72 2.79 -8.43
CA SER A 2 -13.73 2.97 -9.49
C SER A 2 -12.76 1.78 -9.56
N ARG A 3 -12.07 1.64 -10.70
CA ARG A 3 -11.05 0.62 -10.86
C ARG A 3 -9.92 0.84 -9.86
N GLU A 4 -9.58 2.09 -9.66
CA GLU A 4 -8.51 2.48 -8.75
C GLU A 4 -8.82 2.05 -7.33
N PHE A 5 -10.06 2.26 -6.89
CA PHE A 5 -10.44 1.90 -5.54
C PHE A 5 -10.54 0.38 -5.39
N LYS A 6 -11.09 -0.30 -6.40
CA LYS A 6 -11.17 -1.77 -6.37
C LYS A 6 -9.78 -2.37 -6.25
N PHE A 7 -8.85 -1.85 -7.03
CA PHE A 7 -7.48 -2.34 -6.96
C PHE A 7 -6.86 -2.04 -5.60
N PHE A 8 -7.16 -0.86 -5.04
CA PHE A 8 -6.63 -0.51 -3.73
C PHE A 8 -7.12 -1.50 -2.66
N VAL A 9 -8.39 -1.88 -2.70
CA VAL A 9 -8.92 -2.86 -1.75
C VAL A 9 -8.20 -4.20 -1.90
N TYR A 10 -8.00 -4.63 -3.14
CA TYR A 10 -7.27 -5.87 -3.42
C TYR A 10 -5.83 -5.78 -2.89
N LEU A 11 -5.16 -4.70 -3.19
CA LEU A 11 -3.79 -4.48 -2.72
C LEU A 11 -3.71 -4.50 -1.20
N LEU A 12 -4.67 -3.84 -0.56
CA LEU A 12 -4.72 -3.75 0.90
C LEU A 12 -4.85 -5.14 1.52
N GLU A 13 -5.76 -5.97 0.96
CA GLU A 13 -5.96 -7.33 1.46
C GLU A 13 -4.69 -8.16 1.32
N ARG A 14 -4.04 -8.06 0.16
CA ARG A 14 -2.84 -8.87 -0.09
C ARG A 14 -1.67 -8.39 0.76
N TYR A 15 -1.54 -7.09 0.91
CA TYR A 15 -0.45 -6.52 1.71
C TYR A 15 -0.63 -6.88 3.17
N ALA A 16 -1.87 -6.82 3.67
CA ALA A 16 -2.18 -7.20 5.04
C ALA A 16 -1.84 -8.67 5.26
N ALA A 17 -2.25 -9.54 4.34
CA ALA A 17 -1.96 -10.97 4.46
C ALA A 17 -0.46 -11.23 4.51
N ARG A 18 0.30 -10.55 3.66
CA ARG A 18 1.75 -10.68 3.65
C ARG A 18 2.36 -10.29 5.00
N ASN A 19 1.79 -9.31 5.63
CA ASN A 19 2.32 -8.78 6.90
C ASN A 19 1.69 -9.46 8.13
N GLY A 20 0.83 -10.45 7.93
CA GLY A 20 0.22 -11.18 9.04
C GLY A 20 -0.75 -10.36 9.85
N GLU A 21 -1.44 -9.42 9.20
CA GLU A 21 -2.38 -8.54 9.89
C GLU A 21 -3.68 -8.45 9.09
N THR A 22 -4.68 -7.77 9.65
CA THR A 22 -5.95 -7.60 8.97
C THR A 22 -5.92 -6.34 8.10
N ALA A 23 -6.83 -6.28 7.13
CA ALA A 23 -6.86 -5.15 6.20
C ALA A 23 -7.14 -3.82 6.92
N ASP A 24 -7.97 -3.84 7.95
CA ASP A 24 -8.27 -2.60 8.68
C ASP A 24 -7.04 -2.08 9.44
N VAL A 25 -6.24 -2.98 9.99
CA VAL A 25 -4.99 -2.58 10.66
C VAL A 25 -4.04 -1.95 9.64
N THR A 26 -3.90 -2.59 8.49
CA THR A 26 -3.06 -2.06 7.41
C THR A 26 -3.57 -0.69 6.94
N TYR A 27 -4.88 -0.58 6.74
CA TYR A 27 -5.48 0.67 6.30
C TYR A 27 -5.18 1.79 7.31
N ASN A 28 -5.37 1.52 8.60
CA ASN A 28 -5.15 2.52 9.63
C ASN A 28 -3.70 2.99 9.65
N ARG A 29 -2.77 2.07 9.40
CA ARG A 29 -1.35 2.42 9.36
C ARG A 29 -1.05 3.30 8.15
N LEU A 30 -1.61 2.95 6.99
CA LEU A 30 -1.44 3.79 5.80
C LEU A 30 -2.04 5.18 6.03
N ALA A 31 -3.23 5.23 6.63
CA ALA A 31 -3.90 6.51 6.91
C ALA A 31 -3.08 7.37 7.86
N ALA A 32 -2.50 6.76 8.87
CA ALA A 32 -1.67 7.48 9.84
C ALA A 32 -0.44 8.11 9.20
N HIS A 33 0.02 7.52 8.08
CA HIS A 33 1.18 8.03 7.35
C HIS A 33 0.78 8.84 6.12
N ASN A 34 -0.51 9.15 5.99
CA ASN A 34 -1.06 9.91 4.85
C ASN A 34 -0.78 9.21 3.51
N LEU A 35 -0.88 7.88 3.49
CA LEU A 35 -0.55 7.09 2.31
C LEU A 35 -1.75 6.48 1.60
N VAL A 36 -2.97 6.71 2.11
CA VAL A 36 -4.15 6.11 1.46
C VAL A 36 -4.34 6.68 0.06
N ASP A 37 -4.37 8.01 -0.06
CA ASP A 37 -4.54 8.64 -1.37
C ASP A 37 -3.36 8.33 -2.28
N TYR A 38 -2.16 8.30 -1.73
CA TYR A 38 -0.97 7.92 -2.47
C TYR A 38 -1.13 6.52 -3.08
N ALA A 39 -1.55 5.55 -2.27
CA ALA A 39 -1.67 4.17 -2.75
C ALA A 39 -2.76 4.04 -3.81
N ILE A 40 -3.88 4.74 -3.63
CA ILE A 40 -4.95 4.74 -4.64
C ILE A 40 -4.43 5.35 -5.93
N GLY A 41 -3.69 6.44 -5.84
CA GLY A 41 -3.15 7.14 -7.00
C GLY A 41 -2.08 6.37 -7.76
N MET A 42 -1.50 5.35 -7.14
CA MET A 42 -0.48 4.53 -7.78
C MET A 42 -1.06 3.41 -8.65
N TYR A 43 -2.37 3.42 -8.87
CA TYR A 43 -3.04 2.38 -9.64
C TYR A 43 -2.36 2.09 -10.98
N GLU A 44 -2.05 3.15 -11.75
CA GLU A 44 -1.50 2.96 -13.09
C GLU A 44 -0.17 2.20 -13.06
N LEU A 45 0.62 2.46 -12.04
CA LEU A 45 1.91 1.79 -11.92
C LEU A 45 1.76 0.42 -11.28
N TYR A 46 1.07 0.36 -10.15
CA TYR A 46 1.00 -0.86 -9.37
C TYR A 46 0.26 -1.99 -10.07
N HIS A 47 -0.79 -1.66 -10.84
CA HIS A 47 -1.63 -2.73 -11.39
C HIS A 47 -0.98 -3.46 -12.55
N VAL A 48 0.05 -2.87 -13.18
CA VAL A 48 0.75 -3.52 -14.30
C VAL A 48 2.03 -4.21 -13.87
N GLU A 49 2.40 -4.06 -12.60
CA GLU A 49 3.63 -4.65 -12.08
C GLU A 49 3.30 -5.82 -11.16
N ASN A 50 4.35 -6.53 -10.78
CA ASN A 50 4.28 -7.54 -9.76
C ASN A 50 3.90 -6.86 -8.43
N LEU A 51 2.97 -7.45 -7.68
CA LEU A 51 2.55 -6.89 -6.38
C LEU A 51 3.71 -6.71 -5.41
N GLU A 52 4.75 -7.51 -5.53
CA GLU A 52 5.92 -7.37 -4.67
C GLU A 52 6.54 -5.99 -4.79
N ASN A 53 6.49 -5.41 -5.98
CA ASN A 53 7.02 -4.05 -6.18
C ASN A 53 6.18 -3.03 -5.42
N ALA A 54 4.86 -3.19 -5.43
CA ALA A 54 3.98 -2.31 -4.66
C ALA A 54 4.25 -2.46 -3.17
N PHE A 55 4.42 -3.70 -2.71
CA PHE A 55 4.69 -3.95 -1.29
C PHE A 55 6.00 -3.30 -0.87
N SER A 56 7.03 -3.42 -1.70
CA SER A 56 8.32 -2.81 -1.40
C SER A 56 8.23 -1.30 -1.33
N ASP A 57 7.44 -0.71 -2.23
CA ASP A 57 7.25 0.74 -2.24
C ASP A 57 6.53 1.18 -0.96
N LEU A 58 5.47 0.47 -0.59
CA LEU A 58 4.73 0.80 0.63
C LEU A 58 5.59 0.60 1.87
N ASP A 59 6.40 -0.45 1.89
CA ASP A 59 7.34 -0.67 3.00
C ASP A 59 8.25 0.52 3.19
N ARG A 60 8.81 1.03 2.09
CA ARG A 60 9.70 2.19 2.16
C ARG A 60 8.97 3.42 2.66
N LYS A 61 7.76 3.65 2.16
CA LYS A 61 6.97 4.83 2.54
C LYS A 61 6.56 4.75 4.01
N LEU A 62 6.19 3.57 4.48
CA LEU A 62 5.76 3.41 5.87
C LEU A 62 6.91 3.57 6.85
N LYS A 63 8.10 3.16 6.45
CA LYS A 63 9.29 3.38 7.29
C LYS A 63 9.71 4.83 7.29
N GLY A 64 9.22 5.58 6.31
CA GLY A 64 9.64 6.93 6.10
C GLY A 64 11.04 6.96 5.56
N PHE A 65 11.44 8.11 5.04
CA PHE A 65 12.79 8.29 4.58
C PHE A 65 13.66 8.54 5.79
N ARG A 66 14.62 7.68 5.99
CA ARG A 66 15.60 7.87 7.06
C ARG A 66 16.96 7.92 6.44
N PRO A 67 17.69 9.00 6.64
CA PRO A 67 19.10 8.99 6.26
C PRO A 67 19.76 7.88 7.03
N VAL A 68 20.56 7.13 6.37
CA VAL A 68 21.31 6.07 7.02
C VAL A 68 22.26 6.74 8.00
N SER A 69 22.11 6.38 9.21
CA SER A 69 23.02 6.89 10.22
C SER A 69 24.06 5.85 10.50
#